data_ef8cc7f7b88d6d922dda581cf71594cc
#
_entry.id   ef8cc7f7b88d6d922dda581cf71594cc
#
_cell.length_a   1.000
_cell.length_b   1.000
_cell.length_c   1.000
_cell.angle_alpha   90.00
_cell.angle_beta   90.00
_cell.angle_gamma   90.00
#
_symmetry.space_group_name_H-M   'P 1'
#
loop_
_entity.id
_entity.type
_entity.pdbx_description
1 polymer ?
#
loop_
_entity_poly.entity_id
_entity_poly.type
_entity_poly.pdbx_seq_one_letter_code
_entity_poly.pdbx_strand_id
1 'polypeptide(L)'
;VAHEINNPVNFIYGNLSHADGYTQDLLNLVALYQMHYPNPVPEIQAELEAIDIEFLLDDLPKLLSSMRIGADRIRTIVASLRNFSRMDEAEMKEVDIHEGIDSTLMILHNRIKVKPERPGIEIIKSYGNLPLVECYAGQLNQVFMNILSNAIDALDERDSKRLHAEMQQFPSRIQIRTEVTQSDRVLIWIADNGPGMTEVVRKRLFDPFFTTKSVGKGTGMGLSISYQVVTEKHGGSLSCFSALGQGAEFVIEIPLRQTNLF
;
A
#
# COMPACT_ATOMS: atom_id res chain seq x y z
N VAL A 1 12.87 -16.26 0.76
CA VAL A 1 12.46 -15.39 -0.36
C VAL A 1 12.73 -13.92 -0.05
N ALA A 2 12.21 -13.30 1.05
CA ALA A 2 12.42 -11.88 1.34
C ALA A 2 13.91 -11.51 1.57
N HIS A 3 14.69 -12.37 2.23
CA HIS A 3 16.14 -12.18 2.39
C HIS A 3 16.90 -12.28 1.06
N GLU A 4 16.50 -13.19 0.19
CA GLU A 4 17.11 -13.39 -1.14
C GLU A 4 16.84 -12.23 -2.10
N ILE A 5 15.70 -11.52 -1.93
CA ILE A 5 15.39 -10.31 -2.71
C ILE A 5 16.05 -9.07 -2.10
N ASN A 6 16.12 -8.95 -0.77
CA ASN A 6 16.76 -7.81 -0.12
C ASN A 6 18.26 -7.68 -0.44
N ASN A 7 18.96 -8.80 -0.56
CA ASN A 7 20.39 -8.76 -0.85
C ASN A 7 20.71 -8.05 -2.18
N PRO A 8 20.20 -8.50 -3.35
CA PRO A 8 20.46 -7.80 -4.61
C PRO A 8 19.92 -6.36 -4.62
N VAL A 9 18.80 -6.06 -3.97
CA VAL A 9 18.26 -4.69 -3.90
C VAL A 9 19.18 -3.77 -3.10
N ASN A 10 19.74 -4.24 -1.99
CA ASN A 10 20.71 -3.46 -1.20
C ASN A 10 21.99 -3.20 -2.00
N PHE A 11 22.47 -4.16 -2.81
CA PHE A 11 23.61 -3.95 -3.72
C PHE A 11 23.29 -2.90 -4.79
N ILE A 12 22.12 -2.97 -5.40
CA ILE A 12 21.68 -1.96 -6.39
C ILE A 12 21.62 -0.58 -5.74
N TYR A 13 21.02 -0.46 -4.57
CA TYR A 13 20.89 0.80 -3.86
C TYR A 13 22.23 1.40 -3.46
N GLY A 14 23.15 0.58 -2.92
CA GLY A 14 24.51 1.01 -2.57
C GLY A 14 25.30 1.48 -3.80
N ASN A 15 25.23 0.73 -4.89
CA ASN A 15 25.93 1.08 -6.14
C ASN A 15 25.35 2.36 -6.77
N LEU A 16 24.03 2.59 -6.71
CA LEU A 16 23.41 3.81 -7.20
C LEU A 16 23.87 5.05 -6.43
N SER A 17 24.10 4.94 -5.10
CA SER A 17 24.63 6.04 -4.31
C SER A 17 26.06 6.42 -4.74
N HIS A 18 26.89 5.43 -5.07
CA HIS A 18 28.24 5.69 -5.61
C HIS A 18 28.21 6.23 -7.03
N ALA A 19 27.35 5.66 -7.88
CA ALA A 19 27.17 6.14 -9.26
C ALA A 19 26.71 7.59 -9.31
N ASP A 20 25.80 7.99 -8.41
CA ASP A 20 25.32 9.38 -8.28
C ASP A 20 26.48 10.32 -7.94
N GLY A 21 27.33 9.95 -6.95
CA GLY A 21 28.53 10.72 -6.60
C GLY A 21 29.52 10.86 -7.76
N TYR A 22 29.87 9.74 -8.40
CA TYR A 22 30.80 9.76 -9.56
C TYR A 22 30.25 10.57 -10.73
N THR A 23 28.93 10.47 -10.97
CA THR A 23 28.28 11.25 -12.02
C THR A 23 28.38 12.74 -11.70
N GLN A 24 28.06 13.16 -10.46
CA GLN A 24 28.17 14.55 -10.06
C GLN A 24 29.59 15.12 -10.20
N ASP A 25 30.60 14.33 -9.84
CA ASP A 25 32.02 14.70 -10.01
C ASP A 25 32.38 14.90 -11.48
N LEU A 26 31.92 13.99 -12.36
CA LEU A 26 32.13 14.09 -13.82
C LEU A 26 31.39 15.29 -14.43
N LEU A 27 30.12 15.53 -14.01
CA LEU A 27 29.35 16.69 -14.47
C LEU A 27 30.01 18.00 -14.06
N ASN A 28 30.54 18.10 -12.83
CA ASN A 28 31.28 19.26 -12.37
C ASN A 28 32.57 19.47 -13.18
N LEU A 29 33.28 18.39 -13.50
CA LEU A 29 34.49 18.46 -14.34
C LEU A 29 34.18 18.94 -15.75
N VAL A 30 33.12 18.42 -16.37
CA VAL A 30 32.67 18.85 -17.71
C VAL A 30 32.27 20.33 -17.69
N ALA A 31 31.52 20.77 -16.68
CA ALA A 31 31.14 22.18 -16.54
C ALA A 31 32.35 23.10 -16.40
N LEU A 32 33.35 22.71 -15.59
CA LEU A 32 34.62 23.45 -15.46
C LEU A 32 35.38 23.49 -16.80
N TYR A 33 35.43 22.37 -17.52
CA TYR A 33 36.07 22.30 -18.82
C TYR A 33 35.41 23.23 -19.83
N GLN A 34 34.07 23.20 -19.94
CA GLN A 34 33.32 24.10 -20.83
C GLN A 34 33.52 25.58 -20.47
N MET A 35 33.58 25.91 -19.18
CA MET A 35 33.80 27.29 -18.73
C MET A 35 35.20 27.80 -19.07
N HIS A 36 36.22 26.98 -18.96
CA HIS A 36 37.62 27.37 -19.16
C HIS A 36 38.12 27.11 -20.59
N TYR A 37 37.42 26.28 -21.38
CA TYR A 37 37.77 25.94 -22.75
C TYR A 37 36.54 26.09 -23.69
N PRO A 38 36.06 27.33 -23.89
CA PRO A 38 34.80 27.59 -24.62
C PRO A 38 34.87 27.34 -26.14
N ASN A 39 36.11 27.23 -26.72
CA ASN A 39 36.33 26.94 -28.13
C ASN A 39 37.18 25.68 -28.23
N PRO A 40 36.62 24.48 -28.11
CA PRO A 40 37.37 23.24 -28.22
C PRO A 40 37.82 22.97 -29.66
N VAL A 41 38.80 22.06 -29.83
CA VAL A 41 39.22 21.60 -31.16
C VAL A 41 38.05 20.92 -31.89
N PRO A 42 38.05 20.92 -33.26
CA PRO A 42 36.93 20.43 -34.05
C PRO A 42 36.49 19.00 -33.71
N GLU A 43 37.43 18.13 -33.33
CA GLU A 43 37.13 16.74 -32.93
C GLU A 43 36.29 16.68 -31.63
N ILE A 44 36.61 17.53 -30.65
CA ILE A 44 35.83 17.62 -29.41
C ILE A 44 34.46 18.25 -29.65
N GLN A 45 34.40 19.29 -30.50
CA GLN A 45 33.16 19.95 -30.85
C GLN A 45 32.19 18.96 -31.52
N ALA A 46 32.68 18.19 -32.49
CA ALA A 46 31.89 17.19 -33.20
C ALA A 46 31.34 16.11 -32.23
N GLU A 47 32.15 15.67 -31.28
CA GLU A 47 31.71 14.66 -30.27
C GLU A 47 30.67 15.24 -29.34
N LEU A 48 30.83 16.47 -28.82
CA LEU A 48 29.86 17.15 -27.95
C LEU A 48 28.49 17.29 -28.65
N GLU A 49 28.46 17.59 -29.95
CA GLU A 49 27.25 17.66 -30.78
C GLU A 49 26.65 16.26 -31.01
N ALA A 50 27.49 15.25 -31.27
CA ALA A 50 27.04 13.90 -31.56
C ALA A 50 26.34 13.23 -30.34
N ILE A 51 26.83 13.49 -29.12
CA ILE A 51 26.23 12.93 -27.89
C ILE A 51 25.12 13.79 -27.28
N ASP A 52 24.82 14.96 -27.88
CA ASP A 52 23.90 15.95 -27.31
C ASP A 52 24.21 16.22 -25.81
N ILE A 53 25.38 16.78 -25.58
CA ILE A 53 25.92 16.93 -24.22
C ILE A 53 25.00 17.69 -23.29
N GLU A 54 24.24 18.68 -23.76
CA GLU A 54 23.32 19.46 -22.95
C GLU A 54 22.15 18.61 -22.45
N PHE A 55 21.59 17.78 -23.32
CA PHE A 55 20.57 16.81 -22.94
C PHE A 55 21.09 15.80 -21.90
N LEU A 56 22.30 15.26 -22.15
CA LEU A 56 22.91 14.25 -21.27
C LEU A 56 23.19 14.82 -19.87
N LEU A 57 23.68 16.06 -19.77
CA LEU A 57 23.93 16.73 -18.49
C LEU A 57 22.65 16.95 -17.66
N ASP A 58 21.52 17.20 -18.31
CA ASP A 58 20.22 17.37 -17.65
C ASP A 58 19.54 16.04 -17.32
N ASP A 59 19.63 15.04 -18.20
CA ASP A 59 18.89 13.78 -18.07
C ASP A 59 19.56 12.75 -17.15
N LEU A 60 20.89 12.65 -17.16
CA LEU A 60 21.63 11.64 -16.39
C LEU A 60 21.35 11.68 -14.87
N PRO A 61 21.30 12.86 -14.19
CA PRO A 61 20.91 12.95 -12.80
C PRO A 61 19.47 12.52 -12.55
N LYS A 62 18.53 12.83 -13.47
CA LYS A 62 17.13 12.44 -13.38
C LYS A 62 16.97 10.92 -13.49
N LEU A 63 17.73 10.30 -14.40
CA LEU A 63 17.75 8.85 -14.59
C LEU A 63 18.25 8.13 -13.34
N LEU A 64 19.36 8.56 -12.74
CA LEU A 64 19.88 8.01 -11.49
C LEU A 64 18.90 8.19 -10.32
N SER A 65 18.27 9.37 -10.21
CA SER A 65 17.24 9.63 -9.22
C SER A 65 16.03 8.70 -9.37
N SER A 66 15.56 8.47 -10.61
CA SER A 66 14.48 7.55 -10.92
C SER A 66 14.82 6.11 -10.55
N MET A 67 16.05 5.66 -10.84
CA MET A 67 16.52 4.32 -10.46
C MET A 67 16.60 4.15 -8.94
N ARG A 68 17.05 5.19 -8.20
CA ARG A 68 17.09 5.20 -6.72
C ARG A 68 15.70 5.08 -6.13
N ILE A 69 14.73 5.87 -6.62
CA ILE A 69 13.33 5.79 -6.20
C ILE A 69 12.75 4.38 -6.46
N GLY A 70 13.09 3.78 -7.61
CA GLY A 70 12.69 2.40 -7.94
C GLY A 70 13.26 1.37 -6.96
N ALA A 71 14.55 1.46 -6.63
CA ALA A 71 15.21 0.56 -5.67
C ALA A 71 14.64 0.72 -4.24
N ASP A 72 14.42 1.95 -3.78
CA ASP A 72 13.77 2.22 -2.49
C ASP A 72 12.36 1.64 -2.43
N ARG A 73 11.60 1.76 -3.52
CA ARG A 73 10.27 1.19 -3.61
C ARG A 73 10.29 -0.34 -3.50
N ILE A 74 11.23 -1.02 -4.19
CA ILE A 74 11.36 -2.49 -4.08
C ILE A 74 11.69 -2.86 -2.63
N ARG A 75 12.61 -2.15 -1.97
CA ARG A 75 13.00 -2.38 -0.57
C ARG A 75 11.79 -2.26 0.36
N THR A 76 10.98 -1.23 0.17
CA THR A 76 9.78 -1.01 0.97
C THR A 76 8.72 -2.09 0.74
N ILE A 77 8.51 -2.53 -0.51
CA ILE A 77 7.61 -3.64 -0.84
C ILE A 77 8.07 -4.94 -0.19
N VAL A 78 9.37 -5.25 -0.24
CA VAL A 78 9.93 -6.48 0.36
C VAL A 78 9.83 -6.44 1.88
N ALA A 79 10.06 -5.28 2.51
CA ALA A 79 9.84 -5.11 3.95
C ALA A 79 8.36 -5.33 4.32
N SER A 80 7.43 -4.76 3.54
CA SER A 80 5.99 -4.95 3.74
C SER A 80 5.55 -6.40 3.53
N LEU A 81 6.08 -7.08 2.51
CA LEU A 81 5.86 -8.51 2.29
C LEU A 81 6.42 -9.36 3.43
N ARG A 82 7.57 -8.99 4.00
CA ARG A 82 8.13 -9.68 5.16
C ARG A 82 7.26 -9.51 6.40
N ASN A 83 6.80 -8.28 6.67
CA ASN A 83 5.87 -8.02 7.78
C ASN A 83 4.54 -8.73 7.57
N PHE A 84 4.06 -8.82 6.32
CA PHE A 84 2.86 -9.57 5.97
C PHE A 84 3.09 -11.10 6.01
N SER A 85 4.25 -11.61 5.54
CA SER A 85 4.61 -13.04 5.52
C SER A 85 4.97 -13.63 6.90
N ARG A 86 5.08 -12.79 7.96
CA ARG A 86 5.07 -13.27 9.35
C ARG A 86 3.73 -13.89 9.76
N MET A 87 2.85 -14.16 8.76
CA MET A 87 1.57 -14.87 8.95
C MET A 87 1.73 -16.25 9.60
N ASP A 88 2.92 -16.87 9.50
CA ASP A 88 3.23 -18.16 10.13
C ASP A 88 3.75 -18.04 11.58
N GLU A 89 3.95 -16.82 12.11
CA GLU A 89 4.26 -16.65 13.53
C GLU A 89 2.98 -16.92 14.35
N ALA A 90 2.90 -18.15 14.87
CA ALA A 90 1.82 -18.59 15.76
C ALA A 90 1.90 -17.94 17.15
N GLU A 91 2.77 -16.96 17.35
CA GLU A 91 2.96 -16.25 18.61
C GLU A 91 2.22 -14.91 18.61
N MET A 92 1.53 -14.68 19.71
CA MET A 92 0.93 -13.42 20.06
C MET A 92 2.00 -12.45 20.55
N LYS A 93 2.05 -11.23 19.99
CA LYS A 93 3.08 -10.21 20.30
C LYS A 93 2.45 -8.82 20.38
N GLU A 94 3.10 -7.96 21.14
CA GLU A 94 2.79 -6.52 21.12
C GLU A 94 3.28 -5.90 19.81
N VAL A 95 2.37 -5.35 19.00
CA VAL A 95 2.68 -4.77 17.68
C VAL A 95 1.99 -3.42 17.47
N ASP A 96 2.57 -2.61 16.60
CA ASP A 96 1.93 -1.41 16.08
C ASP A 96 0.91 -1.79 14.98
N ILE A 97 -0.37 -1.56 15.26
CA ILE A 97 -1.46 -1.84 14.30
C ILE A 97 -1.35 -0.99 13.04
N HIS A 98 -0.86 0.25 13.15
CA HIS A 98 -0.71 1.15 12.00
C HIS A 98 0.32 0.62 11.00
N GLU A 99 1.42 0.01 11.47
CA GLU A 99 2.39 -0.65 10.58
C GLU A 99 1.74 -1.78 9.75
N GLY A 100 0.84 -2.57 10.38
CA GLY A 100 0.11 -3.63 9.69
C GLY A 100 -0.82 -3.11 8.59
N ILE A 101 -1.57 -2.05 8.90
CA ILE A 101 -2.46 -1.39 7.94
C ILE A 101 -1.64 -0.76 6.80
N ASP A 102 -0.57 -0.04 7.11
CA ASP A 102 0.27 0.65 6.13
C ASP A 102 1.01 -0.34 5.21
N SER A 103 1.50 -1.46 5.76
CA SER A 103 2.08 -2.55 4.99
C SER A 103 1.07 -3.16 4.03
N THR A 104 -0.18 -3.34 4.46
CA THR A 104 -1.26 -3.85 3.61
C THR A 104 -1.60 -2.87 2.48
N LEU A 105 -1.70 -1.58 2.77
CA LEU A 105 -1.92 -0.52 1.76
C LEU A 105 -0.77 -0.47 0.75
N MET A 106 0.48 -0.67 1.19
CA MET A 106 1.66 -0.74 0.32
C MET A 106 1.56 -1.90 -0.67
N ILE A 107 1.17 -3.09 -0.21
CA ILE A 107 0.95 -4.26 -1.07
C ILE A 107 -0.15 -3.98 -2.10
N LEU A 108 -1.23 -3.32 -1.68
CA LEU A 108 -2.36 -2.96 -2.53
C LEU A 108 -2.12 -1.71 -3.40
N HIS A 109 -0.96 -1.05 -3.28
CA HIS A 109 -0.66 0.22 -3.96
C HIS A 109 -0.92 0.19 -5.47
N ASN A 110 -0.56 -0.90 -6.16
CA ASN A 110 -0.80 -1.03 -7.60
C ASN A 110 -2.29 -1.07 -7.96
N ARG A 111 -3.15 -1.42 -7.01
CA ARG A 111 -4.61 -1.38 -7.17
C ARG A 111 -5.20 -0.01 -6.82
N ILE A 112 -4.54 0.75 -5.96
CA ILE A 112 -4.99 2.06 -5.43
C ILE A 112 -4.58 3.20 -6.37
N LYS A 113 -3.39 3.16 -6.96
CA LYS A 113 -2.84 4.22 -7.81
C LYS A 113 -3.72 4.55 -9.03
N VAL A 114 -3.45 5.72 -9.63
CA VAL A 114 -4.06 6.13 -10.90
C VAL A 114 -3.85 5.05 -11.98
N LYS A 115 -4.89 4.78 -12.75
CA LYS A 115 -4.89 3.88 -13.90
C LYS A 115 -5.42 4.62 -15.13
N PRO A 116 -5.14 4.14 -16.37
CA PRO A 116 -5.72 4.75 -17.56
C PRO A 116 -7.25 4.88 -17.50
N GLU A 117 -7.93 3.90 -16.88
CA GLU A 117 -9.38 3.79 -16.84
C GLU A 117 -10.01 4.60 -15.71
N ARG A 118 -9.24 4.97 -14.65
CA ARG A 118 -9.76 5.70 -13.49
C ARG A 118 -8.71 6.51 -12.73
N PRO A 119 -9.11 7.58 -12.04
CA PRO A 119 -8.27 8.24 -11.02
C PRO A 119 -7.84 7.28 -9.90
N GLY A 120 -6.84 7.66 -9.14
CA GLY A 120 -6.45 6.92 -7.95
C GLY A 120 -7.55 6.91 -6.90
N ILE A 121 -7.58 5.87 -6.06
CA ILE A 121 -8.42 5.83 -4.86
C ILE A 121 -7.74 6.68 -3.78
N GLU A 122 -8.47 7.63 -3.24
CA GLU A 122 -7.99 8.47 -2.14
C GLU A 122 -8.00 7.65 -0.84
N ILE A 123 -6.85 7.61 -0.15
CA ILE A 123 -6.72 6.96 1.16
C ILE A 123 -6.63 8.04 2.24
N ILE A 124 -7.65 8.11 3.08
CA ILE A 124 -7.74 9.07 4.19
C ILE A 124 -7.46 8.33 5.48
N LYS A 125 -6.37 8.69 6.18
CA LYS A 125 -5.97 8.09 7.44
C LYS A 125 -6.23 9.05 8.60
N SER A 126 -6.97 8.60 9.59
CA SER A 126 -7.26 9.32 10.83
C SER A 126 -6.85 8.43 12.01
N TYR A 127 -5.56 8.23 12.16
CA TYR A 127 -4.98 7.36 13.18
C TYR A 127 -5.00 8.05 14.55
N GLY A 128 -5.62 7.38 15.53
CA GLY A 128 -5.53 7.76 16.93
C GLY A 128 -4.17 7.38 17.53
N ASN A 129 -3.91 7.85 18.73
CA ASN A 129 -2.71 7.45 19.48
C ASN A 129 -2.94 6.07 20.10
N LEU A 130 -2.58 4.99 19.39
CA LEU A 130 -2.68 3.62 19.87
C LEU A 130 -1.40 3.21 20.58
N PRO A 131 -1.48 2.55 21.74
CA PRO A 131 -0.35 1.80 22.27
C PRO A 131 -0.11 0.53 21.43
N LEU A 132 0.97 -0.21 21.72
CA LEU A 132 1.18 -1.53 21.14
C LEU A 132 0.05 -2.47 21.57
N VAL A 133 -0.41 -3.30 20.63
CA VAL A 133 -1.56 -4.20 20.80
C VAL A 133 -1.07 -5.64 20.77
N GLU A 134 -1.44 -6.42 21.78
CA GLU A 134 -1.12 -7.84 21.84
C GLU A 134 -2.04 -8.63 20.89
N CYS A 135 -1.47 -9.14 19.79
CA CYS A 135 -2.24 -9.83 18.76
C CYS A 135 -1.39 -10.78 17.92
N TYR A 136 -2.07 -11.59 17.12
CA TYR A 136 -1.47 -12.35 16.01
C TYR A 136 -1.35 -11.45 14.78
N ALA A 137 -0.21 -10.75 14.65
CA ALA A 137 0.02 -9.72 13.64
C ALA A 137 -0.30 -10.19 12.20
N GLY A 138 0.15 -11.38 11.82
CA GLY A 138 -0.11 -11.95 10.50
C GLY A 138 -1.60 -12.19 10.23
N GLN A 139 -2.33 -12.67 11.22
CA GLN A 139 -3.78 -12.91 11.09
C GLN A 139 -4.56 -11.59 10.97
N LEU A 140 -4.19 -10.56 11.74
CA LEU A 140 -4.80 -9.24 11.58
C LEU A 140 -4.45 -8.59 10.24
N ASN A 141 -3.22 -8.74 9.75
CA ASN A 141 -2.85 -8.28 8.41
C ASN A 141 -3.68 -8.96 7.32
N GLN A 142 -4.04 -10.25 7.49
CA GLN A 142 -4.98 -10.94 6.60
C GLN A 142 -6.38 -10.34 6.67
N VAL A 143 -6.87 -9.95 7.85
CA VAL A 143 -8.15 -9.24 8.01
C VAL A 143 -8.12 -7.92 7.26
N PHE A 144 -7.07 -7.10 7.44
CA PHE A 144 -6.91 -5.83 6.72
C PHE A 144 -6.86 -6.04 5.21
N MET A 145 -6.10 -7.04 4.73
CA MET A 145 -6.03 -7.38 3.31
C MET A 145 -7.39 -7.74 2.73
N ASN A 146 -8.17 -8.56 3.41
CA ASN A 146 -9.49 -8.99 2.96
C ASN A 146 -10.46 -7.81 2.87
N ILE A 147 -10.51 -6.96 3.90
CA ILE A 147 -11.43 -5.80 3.95
C ILE A 147 -11.02 -4.75 2.92
N LEU A 148 -9.75 -4.35 2.87
CA LEU A 148 -9.25 -3.36 1.92
C LEU A 148 -9.35 -3.83 0.47
N SER A 149 -9.09 -5.11 0.18
CA SER A 149 -9.29 -5.67 -1.16
C SER A 149 -10.75 -5.64 -1.57
N ASN A 150 -11.68 -5.94 -0.66
CA ASN A 150 -13.12 -5.87 -0.95
C ASN A 150 -13.59 -4.44 -1.18
N ALA A 151 -13.10 -3.48 -0.41
CA ALA A 151 -13.37 -2.05 -0.63
C ALA A 151 -12.89 -1.60 -2.03
N ILE A 152 -11.66 -1.96 -2.42
CA ILE A 152 -11.12 -1.64 -3.75
C ILE A 152 -11.95 -2.31 -4.86
N ASP A 153 -12.36 -3.59 -4.70
CA ASP A 153 -13.20 -4.29 -5.68
C ASP A 153 -14.54 -3.58 -5.88
N ALA A 154 -15.19 -3.15 -4.78
CA ALA A 154 -16.46 -2.41 -4.82
C ALA A 154 -16.31 -1.05 -5.50
N LEU A 155 -15.21 -0.34 -5.25
CA LEU A 155 -14.90 0.93 -5.91
C LEU A 155 -14.58 0.73 -7.39
N ASP A 156 -13.79 -0.28 -7.76
CA ASP A 156 -13.49 -0.63 -9.15
C ASP A 156 -14.79 -0.97 -9.92
N GLU A 157 -15.72 -1.73 -9.31
CA GLU A 157 -17.02 -2.04 -9.91
C GLU A 157 -17.89 -0.78 -10.10
N ARG A 158 -17.93 0.12 -9.11
CA ARG A 158 -18.64 1.38 -9.22
C ARG A 158 -18.06 2.25 -10.35
N ASP A 159 -16.75 2.41 -10.36
CA ASP A 159 -16.06 3.30 -11.28
C ASP A 159 -16.14 2.80 -12.73
N SER A 160 -16.20 1.47 -12.94
CA SER A 160 -16.42 0.90 -14.29
C SER A 160 -17.75 1.32 -14.96
N LYS A 161 -18.69 1.83 -14.18
CA LYS A 161 -20.03 2.29 -14.64
C LYS A 161 -20.15 3.82 -14.73
N ARG A 162 -19.07 4.57 -14.46
CA ARG A 162 -19.05 6.04 -14.35
C ARG A 162 -18.19 6.68 -15.45
N LEU A 163 -18.56 7.90 -15.83
CA LEU A 163 -17.75 8.73 -16.71
C LEU A 163 -16.54 9.31 -15.96
N HIS A 164 -15.44 9.53 -16.66
CA HIS A 164 -14.21 10.06 -16.06
C HIS A 164 -14.43 11.40 -15.31
N ALA A 165 -15.25 12.29 -15.88
CA ALA A 165 -15.61 13.57 -15.24
C ALA A 165 -16.35 13.39 -13.91
N GLU A 166 -17.24 12.39 -13.81
CA GLU A 166 -17.95 12.06 -12.57
C GLU A 166 -16.98 11.50 -11.49
N MET A 167 -16.00 10.69 -11.93
CA MET A 167 -14.98 10.16 -11.01
C MET A 167 -14.07 11.26 -10.46
N GLN A 168 -13.78 12.32 -11.25
CA GLN A 168 -13.03 13.49 -10.78
C GLN A 168 -13.84 14.35 -9.81
N GLN A 169 -15.14 14.53 -10.06
CA GLN A 169 -16.00 15.33 -9.19
C GLN A 169 -16.29 14.61 -7.85
N PHE A 170 -16.45 13.29 -7.88
CA PHE A 170 -16.75 12.45 -6.73
C PHE A 170 -15.72 11.29 -6.67
N PRO A 171 -14.51 11.52 -6.18
CA PRO A 171 -13.44 10.53 -6.19
C PRO A 171 -13.78 9.32 -5.33
N SER A 172 -13.26 8.18 -5.73
CA SER A 172 -13.27 6.96 -4.95
C SER A 172 -12.35 7.12 -3.75
N ARG A 173 -12.83 6.78 -2.55
CA ARG A 173 -12.06 6.94 -1.32
C ARG A 173 -12.24 5.76 -0.38
N ILE A 174 -11.19 5.49 0.38
CA ILE A 174 -11.21 4.60 1.55
C ILE A 174 -10.72 5.42 2.74
N GLN A 175 -11.51 5.43 3.80
CA GLN A 175 -11.18 6.10 5.05
C GLN A 175 -10.86 5.07 6.12
N ILE A 176 -9.75 5.27 6.83
CA ILE A 176 -9.29 4.40 7.91
C ILE A 176 -9.17 5.25 9.17
N ARG A 177 -9.86 4.85 10.22
CA ARG A 177 -9.79 5.50 11.53
C ARG A 177 -9.43 4.47 12.58
N THR A 178 -8.69 4.89 13.60
CA THR A 178 -8.37 4.06 14.75
C THR A 178 -8.52 4.86 16.04
N GLU A 179 -8.97 4.20 17.11
CA GLU A 179 -9.01 4.80 18.44
C GLU A 179 -8.94 3.73 19.53
N VAL A 180 -8.59 4.14 20.74
CA VAL A 180 -8.68 3.31 21.94
C VAL A 180 -9.92 3.70 22.74
N THR A 181 -10.69 2.72 23.15
CA THR A 181 -11.85 2.93 24.03
C THR A 181 -11.42 3.02 25.49
N GLN A 182 -12.31 3.55 26.34
CA GLN A 182 -12.10 3.57 27.80
C GLN A 182 -12.04 2.17 28.43
N SER A 183 -12.46 1.13 27.71
CA SER A 183 -12.45 -0.27 28.14
C SER A 183 -11.24 -1.06 27.65
N ASP A 184 -10.12 -0.37 27.34
CA ASP A 184 -8.89 -0.98 26.84
C ASP A 184 -9.09 -1.84 25.58
N ARG A 185 -9.92 -1.36 24.67
CA ARG A 185 -10.14 -1.97 23.34
C ARG A 185 -9.72 -1.04 22.23
N VAL A 186 -9.20 -1.60 21.18
CA VAL A 186 -8.89 -0.87 19.93
C VAL A 186 -10.04 -1.02 18.96
N LEU A 187 -10.49 0.11 18.43
CA LEU A 187 -11.45 0.18 17.34
C LEU A 187 -10.73 0.61 16.06
N ILE A 188 -10.97 -0.12 14.97
CA ILE A 188 -10.42 0.16 13.64
C ILE A 188 -11.60 0.20 12.68
N TRP A 189 -11.83 1.38 12.06
CA TRP A 189 -12.85 1.58 11.03
C TRP A 189 -12.18 1.61 9.67
N ILE A 190 -12.72 0.86 8.72
CA ILE A 190 -12.33 0.89 7.31
C ILE A 190 -13.63 1.11 6.52
N ALA A 191 -13.78 2.32 5.96
CA ALA A 191 -14.95 2.73 5.23
C ALA A 191 -14.61 3.03 3.76
N ASP A 192 -15.44 2.59 2.84
CA ASP A 192 -15.40 2.96 1.42
C ASP A 192 -16.66 3.75 1.03
N ASN A 193 -16.56 4.57 -0.01
CA ASN A 193 -17.70 5.25 -0.60
C ASN A 193 -18.22 4.55 -1.87
N GLY A 194 -18.16 3.23 -1.89
CA GLY A 194 -18.60 2.37 -2.99
C GLY A 194 -20.13 2.27 -3.14
N PRO A 195 -20.60 1.27 -3.87
CA PRO A 195 -22.06 1.10 -4.14
C PRO A 195 -22.85 0.64 -2.91
N GLY A 196 -22.17 0.20 -1.85
CA GLY A 196 -22.79 -0.38 -0.70
C GLY A 196 -23.45 -1.74 -0.98
N MET A 197 -24.19 -2.24 0.02
CA MET A 197 -24.79 -3.57 0.00
C MET A 197 -26.27 -3.52 0.39
N THR A 198 -27.05 -4.46 -0.18
CA THR A 198 -28.42 -4.71 0.30
C THR A 198 -28.37 -5.37 1.68
N GLU A 199 -29.46 -5.26 2.44
CA GLU A 199 -29.56 -5.91 3.75
C GLU A 199 -29.41 -7.44 3.67
N VAL A 200 -29.90 -8.05 2.58
CA VAL A 200 -29.76 -9.50 2.34
C VAL A 200 -28.29 -9.89 2.22
N VAL A 201 -27.50 -9.13 1.46
CA VAL A 201 -26.05 -9.33 1.32
C VAL A 201 -25.36 -9.09 2.65
N ARG A 202 -25.67 -7.97 3.32
CA ARG A 202 -25.06 -7.59 4.60
C ARG A 202 -25.26 -8.65 5.69
N LYS A 203 -26.42 -9.29 5.77
CA LYS A 203 -26.69 -10.36 6.74
C LYS A 203 -25.88 -11.64 6.50
N ARG A 204 -25.43 -11.87 5.27
CA ARG A 204 -24.74 -13.10 4.86
C ARG A 204 -23.26 -12.92 4.59
N LEU A 205 -22.74 -11.69 4.69
CA LEU A 205 -21.37 -11.38 4.24
C LEU A 205 -20.27 -12.15 4.98
N PHE A 206 -20.56 -12.64 6.20
CA PHE A 206 -19.66 -13.47 6.99
C PHE A 206 -19.94 -14.98 6.86
N ASP A 207 -20.98 -15.38 6.09
CA ASP A 207 -21.24 -16.81 5.83
C ASP A 207 -20.10 -17.39 4.98
N PRO A 208 -19.56 -18.56 5.34
CA PRO A 208 -18.56 -19.24 4.52
C PRO A 208 -19.08 -19.48 3.09
N PHE A 209 -18.20 -19.29 2.10
CA PHE A 209 -18.47 -19.46 0.66
C PHE A 209 -19.49 -18.47 0.07
N PHE A 210 -20.01 -17.54 0.84
CA PHE A 210 -20.90 -16.51 0.31
C PHE A 210 -20.11 -15.45 -0.46
N THR A 211 -20.51 -15.19 -1.70
CA THR A 211 -19.92 -14.16 -2.55
C THR A 211 -20.94 -13.61 -3.54
N THR A 212 -20.87 -12.31 -3.81
CA THR A 212 -21.63 -11.64 -4.88
C THR A 212 -20.79 -11.51 -6.17
N LYS A 213 -19.49 -11.88 -6.14
CA LYS A 213 -18.61 -11.83 -7.29
C LYS A 213 -18.87 -12.98 -8.25
N SER A 214 -18.59 -12.77 -9.54
CA SER A 214 -18.73 -13.80 -10.56
C SER A 214 -17.87 -15.02 -10.25
N VAL A 215 -18.30 -16.19 -10.74
CA VAL A 215 -17.59 -17.48 -10.58
C VAL A 215 -16.11 -17.32 -10.97
N GLY A 216 -15.23 -17.76 -10.07
CA GLY A 216 -13.77 -17.68 -10.24
C GLY A 216 -13.12 -16.36 -9.77
N LYS A 217 -13.87 -15.30 -9.44
CA LYS A 217 -13.34 -14.03 -8.95
C LYS A 217 -13.41 -13.84 -7.43
N GLY A 218 -14.13 -14.69 -6.73
CA GLY A 218 -14.24 -14.65 -5.27
C GLY A 218 -14.42 -16.04 -4.68
N THR A 219 -13.64 -16.38 -3.66
CA THR A 219 -13.73 -17.65 -2.93
C THR A 219 -14.88 -17.67 -1.92
N GLY A 220 -15.41 -16.50 -1.54
CA GLY A 220 -16.40 -16.34 -0.47
C GLY A 220 -15.85 -16.65 0.94
N MET A 221 -14.54 -16.85 1.08
CA MET A 221 -13.92 -17.23 2.37
C MET A 221 -13.23 -16.07 3.10
N GLY A 222 -12.87 -14.99 2.43
CA GLY A 222 -12.07 -13.93 3.03
C GLY A 222 -12.72 -13.28 4.25
N LEU A 223 -13.99 -12.89 4.17
CA LEU A 223 -14.70 -12.24 5.28
C LEU A 223 -15.10 -13.22 6.40
N SER A 224 -15.42 -14.47 6.09
CA SER A 224 -15.67 -15.50 7.11
C SER A 224 -14.41 -15.83 7.91
N ILE A 225 -13.25 -15.93 7.25
CA ILE A 225 -11.96 -16.08 7.93
C ILE A 225 -11.66 -14.83 8.78
N SER A 226 -11.89 -13.62 8.24
CA SER A 226 -11.69 -12.39 8.99
C SER A 226 -12.57 -12.32 10.25
N TYR A 227 -13.81 -12.76 10.15
CA TYR A 227 -14.71 -12.86 11.30
C TYR A 227 -14.16 -13.81 12.37
N GLN A 228 -13.75 -15.03 11.99
CA GLN A 228 -13.15 -16.00 12.91
C GLN A 228 -11.86 -15.48 13.56
N VAL A 229 -10.99 -14.87 12.77
CA VAL A 229 -9.74 -14.28 13.29
C VAL A 229 -10.04 -13.23 14.35
N VAL A 230 -10.97 -12.31 14.10
CA VAL A 230 -11.27 -11.24 15.03
C VAL A 230 -12.01 -11.78 16.28
N THR A 231 -13.00 -12.65 16.09
CA THR A 231 -13.87 -13.09 17.21
C THR A 231 -13.27 -14.24 18.00
N GLU A 232 -12.78 -15.29 17.33
CA GLU A 232 -12.32 -16.51 18.02
C GLU A 232 -10.86 -16.42 18.47
N LYS A 233 -9.99 -15.76 17.65
CA LYS A 233 -8.56 -15.68 17.96
C LYS A 233 -8.18 -14.47 18.77
N HIS A 234 -8.94 -13.37 18.68
CA HIS A 234 -8.63 -12.11 19.37
C HIS A 234 -9.70 -11.67 20.37
N GLY A 235 -10.76 -12.48 20.60
CA GLY A 235 -11.83 -12.13 21.56
C GLY A 235 -12.50 -10.78 21.25
N GLY A 236 -12.51 -10.43 19.96
CA GLY A 236 -13.02 -9.16 19.45
C GLY A 236 -14.40 -9.25 18.80
N SER A 237 -14.77 -8.22 18.08
CA SER A 237 -15.96 -8.18 17.23
C SER A 237 -15.65 -7.60 15.87
N LEU A 238 -16.29 -8.12 14.81
CA LEU A 238 -16.25 -7.61 13.46
C LEU A 238 -17.67 -7.31 12.99
N SER A 239 -17.93 -6.03 12.71
CA SER A 239 -19.24 -5.55 12.27
C SER A 239 -19.14 -4.87 10.91
N CYS A 240 -20.25 -4.83 10.16
CA CYS A 240 -20.35 -4.12 8.89
C CYS A 240 -21.62 -3.29 8.84
N PHE A 241 -21.47 -2.00 8.54
CA PHE A 241 -22.55 -1.05 8.28
C PHE A 241 -22.51 -0.70 6.80
N SER A 242 -23.63 -0.89 6.11
CA SER A 242 -23.74 -0.60 4.68
C SER A 242 -25.20 -0.44 4.27
N ALA A 243 -25.45 0.47 3.33
CA ALA A 243 -26.69 0.62 2.61
C ALA A 243 -26.38 0.93 1.14
N LEU A 244 -27.31 0.60 0.24
CA LEU A 244 -27.15 0.88 -1.20
C LEU A 244 -26.86 2.37 -1.44
N GLY A 245 -25.82 2.65 -2.21
CA GLY A 245 -25.38 4.00 -2.55
C GLY A 245 -24.61 4.74 -1.44
N GLN A 246 -24.42 4.13 -0.27
CA GLN A 246 -23.76 4.78 0.89
C GLN A 246 -22.38 4.18 1.21
N GLY A 247 -21.90 3.21 0.39
CA GLY A 247 -20.66 2.51 0.67
C GLY A 247 -20.77 1.46 1.77
N ALA A 248 -19.65 1.03 2.29
CA ALA A 248 -19.58 0.09 3.41
C ALA A 248 -18.54 0.53 4.44
N GLU A 249 -18.85 0.33 5.71
CA GLU A 249 -17.92 0.55 6.84
C GLU A 249 -17.79 -0.74 7.62
N PHE A 250 -16.57 -1.23 7.73
CA PHE A 250 -16.20 -2.34 8.60
C PHE A 250 -15.60 -1.80 9.89
N VAL A 251 -16.05 -2.34 11.01
CA VAL A 251 -15.56 -2.00 12.34
C VAL A 251 -14.98 -3.24 12.97
N ILE A 252 -13.69 -3.20 13.24
CA ILE A 252 -12.93 -4.22 13.96
C ILE A 252 -12.73 -3.70 15.37
N GLU A 253 -13.10 -4.49 16.36
CA GLU A 253 -12.85 -4.20 17.75
C GLU A 253 -12.08 -5.36 18.38
N ILE A 254 -10.92 -5.10 18.96
CA ILE A 254 -10.09 -6.10 19.66
C ILE A 254 -9.60 -5.55 20.99
N PRO A 255 -9.37 -6.38 22.02
CA PRO A 255 -8.76 -5.93 23.26
C PRO A 255 -7.29 -5.52 23.03
N LEU A 256 -6.80 -4.54 23.81
CA LEU A 256 -5.39 -4.14 23.81
C LEU A 256 -4.47 -5.27 24.24
N ARG A 257 -4.91 -6.02 25.23
CA ARG A 257 -4.22 -7.20 25.75
C ARG A 257 -5.17 -8.39 25.71
N GLN A 258 -4.65 -9.53 25.32
CA GLN A 258 -5.44 -10.75 25.32
C GLN A 258 -5.49 -11.30 26.75
N THR A 259 -6.69 -11.40 27.29
CA THR A 259 -6.90 -12.13 28.53
C THR A 259 -6.69 -13.62 28.22
N ASN A 260 -5.72 -14.27 28.87
CA ASN A 260 -5.50 -15.71 28.69
C ASN A 260 -6.82 -16.46 28.84
N LEU A 261 -7.39 -16.91 27.72
CA LEU A 261 -8.49 -17.87 27.65
C LEU A 261 -7.91 -19.28 27.78
N PHE A 262 -7.30 -19.57 28.96
CA PHE A 262 -6.94 -20.93 29.37
C PHE A 262 -7.55 -21.23 30.73
#